data_db8543707470483d820990852de5f07c
#
_entry.id   db8543707470483d820990852de5f07c
#
_cell.length_a   1.000
_cell.length_b   1.000
_cell.length_c   1.000
_cell.angle_alpha   90.00
_cell.angle_beta   90.00
_cell.angle_gamma   90.00
#
_symmetry.space_group_name_H-M   'P 1'
#
loop_
_entity.id
_entity.type
_entity.pdbx_description
1 polymer ?
#
loop_
_entity_poly.entity_id
_entity_poly.type
_entity_poly.pdbx_seq_one_letter_code
_entity_poly.pdbx_strand_id
1 'polypeptide(L)'
;MRYNVVLLPAAEDDYQEILRYFERQFDSQQAIRSFVKDFGEVLLRLEETPTIYGYSRAEVLRQREYRKFLIGRYVALFKIDEPKNT
;
A
#
# COMPACT_ATOMS: atom_id res chain seq x y z
N MET A 1 0.56 17.22 10.55
CA MET A 1 1.20 16.13 11.29
C MET A 1 1.40 14.94 10.36
N ARG A 2 2.61 14.44 10.28
CA ARG A 2 2.91 13.31 9.40
C ARG A 2 2.68 11.99 10.12
N TYR A 3 2.11 11.05 9.40
CA TYR A 3 1.97 9.70 9.88
C TYR A 3 3.23 8.90 9.58
N ASN A 4 3.54 7.96 10.45
CA ASN A 4 4.64 7.04 10.23
C ASN A 4 4.10 5.80 9.53
N VAL A 5 4.60 5.52 8.33
CA VAL A 5 4.13 4.38 7.53
C VAL A 5 5.04 3.19 7.80
N VAL A 6 4.43 2.08 8.20
CA VAL A 6 5.17 0.86 8.49
C VAL A 6 4.63 -0.26 7.60
N LEU A 7 5.52 -0.95 6.90
CA LEU A 7 5.19 -2.14 6.14
C LEU A 7 5.31 -3.36 7.02
N LEU A 8 4.21 -4.10 7.15
CA LEU A 8 4.25 -5.35 7.87
C LEU A 8 5.06 -6.38 7.08
N PRO A 9 5.66 -7.38 7.75
CA PRO A 9 6.49 -8.38 7.06
C PRO A 9 5.77 -9.07 5.90
N ALA A 10 4.49 -9.39 6.06
CA ALA A 10 3.72 -10.02 4.98
C ALA A 10 3.58 -9.09 3.77
N ALA A 11 3.37 -7.80 4.01
CA ALA A 11 3.26 -6.83 2.93
C ALA A 11 4.60 -6.65 2.21
N GLU A 12 5.68 -6.66 2.96
CA GLU A 12 7.02 -6.56 2.38
C GLU A 12 7.32 -7.77 1.50
N ASP A 13 6.94 -8.96 1.95
CA ASP A 13 7.12 -10.19 1.16
C ASP A 13 6.29 -10.12 -0.12
N ASP A 14 5.06 -9.67 -0.05
CA ASP A 14 4.21 -9.51 -1.22
C ASP A 14 4.80 -8.52 -2.21
N TYR A 15 5.34 -7.43 -1.71
CA TYR A 15 6.00 -6.43 -2.55
C TYR A 15 7.16 -7.03 -3.31
N GLN A 16 8.01 -7.82 -2.64
CA GLN A 16 9.14 -8.46 -3.28
C GLN A 16 8.69 -9.48 -4.33
N GLU A 17 7.62 -10.21 -4.06
CA GLU A 17 7.07 -11.16 -5.03
C GLU A 17 6.54 -10.47 -6.27
N ILE A 18 5.89 -9.32 -6.12
CA ILE A 18 5.39 -8.54 -7.24
C ILE A 18 6.56 -8.09 -8.12
N LEU A 19 7.64 -7.62 -7.52
CA LEU A 19 8.82 -7.21 -8.29
C LEU A 19 9.43 -8.37 -9.05
N ARG A 20 9.51 -9.54 -8.42
CA ARG A 20 10.02 -10.75 -9.09
C ARG A 20 9.10 -11.19 -10.22
N TYR A 21 7.80 -11.03 -10.04
CA TYR A 21 6.83 -11.37 -11.08
C TYR A 21 7.04 -10.47 -12.31
N PHE A 22 7.20 -9.17 -12.12
CA PHE A 22 7.47 -8.26 -13.23
C PHE A 22 8.77 -8.61 -13.95
N GLU A 23 9.79 -8.96 -13.19
CA GLU A 23 11.07 -9.31 -13.75
C GLU A 23 10.98 -10.55 -14.63
N ARG A 24 10.24 -11.56 -14.19
CA ARG A 24 10.13 -12.83 -14.92
C ARG A 24 9.17 -12.76 -16.10
N GLN A 25 8.04 -12.06 -15.94
CA GLN A 25 6.97 -12.10 -16.94
C GLN A 25 7.14 -11.05 -18.03
N PHE A 26 7.63 -9.89 -17.67
CA PHE A 26 7.65 -8.78 -18.61
C PHE A 26 9.04 -8.42 -19.10
N ASP A 27 10.07 -8.89 -18.41
CA ASP A 27 11.46 -8.53 -18.73
C ASP A 27 11.57 -7.04 -19.04
N SER A 28 10.84 -6.22 -18.30
CA SER A 28 10.73 -4.80 -18.55
C SER A 28 11.16 -4.02 -17.31
N GLN A 29 12.29 -3.36 -17.42
CA GLN A 29 12.76 -2.49 -16.37
C GLN A 29 11.81 -1.31 -16.17
N GLN A 30 11.14 -0.90 -17.24
CA GLN A 30 10.21 0.23 -17.18
C GLN A 30 9.00 -0.10 -16.30
N ALA A 31 8.47 -1.33 -16.41
CA ALA A 31 7.34 -1.73 -15.58
C ALA A 31 7.71 -1.75 -14.11
N ILE A 32 8.92 -2.24 -13.80
CA ILE A 32 9.41 -2.27 -12.43
C ILE A 32 9.58 -0.84 -11.89
N ARG A 33 10.18 0.04 -12.68
CA ARG A 33 10.39 1.42 -12.28
C ARG A 33 9.07 2.15 -12.03
N SER A 34 8.08 1.94 -12.90
CA SER A 34 6.77 2.54 -12.75
C SER A 34 6.09 2.08 -11.46
N PHE A 35 6.16 0.79 -11.18
CA PHE A 35 5.55 0.24 -9.97
C PHE A 35 6.22 0.79 -8.71
N VAL A 36 7.55 0.82 -8.69
CA VAL A 36 8.30 1.33 -7.54
C VAL A 36 8.00 2.83 -7.33
N LYS A 37 7.94 3.58 -8.41
CA LYS A 37 7.62 5.00 -8.34
C LYS A 37 6.22 5.24 -7.78
N ASP A 38 5.23 4.52 -8.32
CA ASP A 38 3.85 4.69 -7.89
C ASP A 38 3.67 4.30 -6.42
N PHE A 39 4.34 3.22 -6.02
CA PHE A 39 4.32 2.80 -4.62
C PHE A 39 4.90 3.86 -3.70
N GLY A 40 6.03 4.45 -4.11
CA GLY A 40 6.67 5.51 -3.34
C GLY A 40 5.78 6.73 -3.20
N GLU A 41 5.08 7.12 -4.26
CA GLU A 41 4.16 8.25 -4.22
C GLU A 41 2.99 7.98 -3.26
N VAL A 42 2.46 6.76 -3.26
CA VAL A 42 1.39 6.41 -2.33
C VAL A 42 1.88 6.47 -0.89
N LEU A 43 3.10 5.99 -0.62
CA LEU A 43 3.66 6.07 0.73
C LEU A 43 3.76 7.51 1.21
N LEU A 44 4.15 8.44 0.34
CA LEU A 44 4.20 9.85 0.69
C LEU A 44 2.82 10.40 1.02
N ARG A 45 1.80 10.02 0.25
CA ARG A 45 0.43 10.44 0.52
C ARG A 45 -0.08 9.88 1.84
N LEU A 46 0.29 8.64 2.16
CA LEU A 46 -0.09 8.02 3.43
C LEU A 46 0.54 8.76 4.62
N GLU A 47 1.77 9.25 4.44
CA GLU A 47 2.41 10.02 5.50
C GLU A 47 1.68 11.34 5.76
N GLU A 48 1.13 11.95 4.72
CA GLU A 48 0.49 13.26 4.84
C GLU A 48 -1.00 13.17 5.12
N THR A 49 -1.75 12.44 4.31
CA THR A 49 -3.21 12.40 4.38
C THR A 49 -3.75 11.00 4.09
N PRO A 50 -3.57 10.05 5.00
CA PRO A 50 -4.05 8.68 4.74
C PRO A 50 -5.58 8.58 4.64
N THR A 51 -6.30 9.56 5.16
CA THR A 51 -7.76 9.55 5.15
C THR A 51 -8.39 9.84 3.80
N ILE A 52 -7.59 10.23 2.78
CA ILE A 52 -8.12 10.41 1.43
C ILE A 52 -8.50 9.07 0.79
N TYR A 53 -7.95 7.97 1.30
CA TYR A 53 -8.28 6.64 0.79
C TYR A 53 -9.48 6.08 1.52
N GLY A 54 -10.39 5.47 0.77
CA GLY A 54 -11.61 4.91 1.34
C GLY A 54 -11.41 3.56 2.00
N TYR A 55 -12.41 3.15 2.75
CA TYR A 55 -12.41 1.83 3.37
C TYR A 55 -12.57 0.73 2.34
N SER A 56 -12.12 -0.47 2.69
CA SER A 56 -12.30 -1.64 1.85
C SER A 56 -13.79 -1.94 1.67
N ARG A 57 -14.15 -2.43 0.46
CA ARG A 57 -15.53 -2.83 0.18
C ARG A 57 -15.88 -4.17 0.81
N ALA A 58 -14.89 -4.99 1.11
CA ALA A 58 -15.12 -6.25 1.81
C ALA A 58 -15.61 -5.95 3.22
N GLU A 59 -16.79 -6.44 3.56
CA GLU A 59 -17.44 -6.07 4.81
C GLU A 59 -16.59 -6.37 6.04
N VAL A 60 -15.96 -7.54 6.08
CA VAL A 60 -15.13 -7.92 7.23
C VAL A 60 -13.96 -6.94 7.41
N LEU A 61 -13.32 -6.54 6.31
CA LEU A 61 -12.21 -5.61 6.37
C LEU A 61 -12.67 -4.21 6.70
N ARG A 62 -13.82 -3.80 6.19
CA ARG A 62 -14.40 -2.48 6.48
C ARG A 62 -14.75 -2.36 7.95
N GLN A 63 -15.33 -3.41 8.54
CA GLN A 63 -15.66 -3.42 9.96
C GLN A 63 -14.43 -3.28 10.85
N ARG A 64 -13.28 -3.77 10.37
CA ARG A 64 -11.99 -3.64 11.05
C ARG A 64 -11.28 -2.34 10.68
N GLU A 65 -11.95 -1.47 9.94
CA GLU A 65 -11.44 -0.16 9.55
C GLU A 65 -10.23 -0.20 8.63
N TYR A 66 -10.12 -1.26 7.80
CA TYR A 66 -9.09 -1.32 6.79
C TYR A 66 -9.45 -0.43 5.62
N ARG A 67 -8.51 0.39 5.21
CA ARG A 67 -8.59 1.21 4.02
C ARG A 67 -7.79 0.55 2.90
N LYS A 68 -8.03 1.00 1.67
CA LYS A 68 -7.36 0.43 0.52
C LYS A 68 -6.81 1.51 -0.39
N PHE A 69 -5.75 1.16 -1.12
CA PHE A 69 -5.31 1.96 -2.25
C PHE A 69 -4.92 1.04 -3.39
N LEU A 70 -4.92 1.61 -4.60
CA LEU A 70 -4.61 0.86 -5.80
C LEU A 70 -3.25 1.27 -6.35
N ILE A 71 -2.47 0.27 -6.77
CA ILE A 71 -1.23 0.49 -7.51
C ILE A 71 -1.31 -0.40 -8.74
N GLY A 72 -1.62 0.20 -9.90
CA GLY A 72 -1.87 -0.59 -11.10
C GLY A 72 -3.02 -1.56 -10.87
N ARG A 73 -2.74 -2.85 -10.99
CA ARG A 73 -3.74 -3.91 -10.80
C ARG A 73 -3.79 -4.44 -9.37
N TYR A 74 -2.93 -3.92 -8.51
CA TYR A 74 -2.82 -4.45 -7.16
C TYR A 74 -3.58 -3.59 -6.17
N VAL A 75 -4.14 -4.26 -5.18
CA VAL A 75 -4.83 -3.60 -4.08
C VAL A 75 -4.02 -3.81 -2.83
N ALA A 76 -3.72 -2.73 -2.14
CA ALA A 76 -3.05 -2.80 -0.85
C ALA A 76 -4.01 -2.36 0.24
N LEU A 77 -3.91 -3.00 1.38
CA LEU A 77 -4.72 -2.68 2.54
C LEU A 77 -3.85 -2.02 3.60
N PHE A 78 -4.42 -1.03 4.26
CA PHE A 78 -3.72 -0.38 5.35
C PHE A 78 -4.70 0.02 6.44
N LYS A 79 -4.17 0.29 7.61
CA LYS A 79 -4.97 0.71 8.74
C LYS A 79 -4.29 1.91 9.39
N ILE A 80 -5.09 2.87 9.78
CA ILE A 80 -4.59 4.01 10.53
C ILE A 80 -4.61 3.64 12.00
N ASP A 81 -3.43 3.68 12.60
CA ASP A 81 -3.28 3.39 14.02
C ASP A 81 -3.04 4.72 14.72
N GLU A 82 -4.10 5.27 15.27
CA GLU A 82 -4.00 6.54 15.95
C GLU A 82 -3.46 6.35 17.36
N PRO A 83 -2.55 7.23 17.80
CA PRO A 83 -2.05 7.12 19.16
C PRO A 83 -3.21 7.31 20.13
N LYS A 84 -3.28 6.42 21.11
CA LYS A 84 -4.29 6.53 22.15
C LYS A 84 -3.96 7.73 23.01
N ASN A 85 -4.89 8.66 23.07
CA ASN A 85 -4.78 9.76 24.00
C ASN A 85 -5.12 9.24 25.39
N THR A 86 -4.12 9.17 26.18
CA THR A 86 -4.30 8.80 27.56
C THR A 86 -4.38 10.04 28.43
#